data_dc372f8855c7a9fd1de3ec003e5163ee
#
_entry.id   dc372f8855c7a9fd1de3ec003e5163ee
#
_cell.length_a   1.000
_cell.length_b   1.000
_cell.length_c   1.000
_cell.angle_alpha   90.00
_cell.angle_beta   90.00
_cell.angle_gamma   90.00
#
_symmetry.space_group_name_H-M   'P 1'
#
loop_
_entity.id
_entity.type
_entity.pdbx_description
1 polymer ?
#
loop_
_entity_poly.entity_id
_entity_poly.type
_entity_poly.pdbx_seq_one_letter_code
_entity_poly.pdbx_strand_id
1 'polypeptide(L)' 'MNTLDELENKIVFWGMERGITVNGNPETQALKLASELGELADNIAKGRYEAAKDDIGDMIVVLIMIAE' A
#
# COMPACT_ATOMS: atom_id res chain seq x y z
N MET A 1 -9.70 -21.86 6.87
CA MET A 1 -8.95 -20.65 6.46
C MET A 1 -9.80 -19.43 6.77
N ASN A 2 -9.25 -18.42 7.42
CA ASN A 2 -10.06 -17.27 7.75
C ASN A 2 -10.05 -16.24 6.61
N THR A 3 -11.07 -15.40 6.56
CA THR A 3 -11.27 -14.42 5.51
C THR A 3 -10.12 -13.41 5.44
N LEU A 4 -9.53 -13.09 6.59
CA LEU A 4 -8.41 -12.14 6.66
C LEU A 4 -7.17 -12.69 5.95
N ASP A 5 -6.87 -13.98 6.14
CA ASP A 5 -5.74 -14.62 5.46
C ASP A 5 -5.94 -14.64 3.96
N GLU A 6 -7.17 -14.90 3.50
CA GLU A 6 -7.49 -14.88 2.08
C GLU A 6 -7.30 -13.48 1.49
N LEU A 7 -7.76 -12.46 2.18
CA LEU A 7 -7.62 -11.09 1.75
C LEU A 7 -6.15 -10.68 1.71
N GLU A 8 -5.38 -11.03 2.73
CA GLU A 8 -3.96 -10.74 2.79
C GLU A 8 -3.23 -11.36 1.59
N ASN A 9 -3.51 -12.63 1.28
CA ASN A 9 -2.90 -13.31 0.16
C ASN A 9 -3.24 -12.64 -1.17
N LYS A 10 -4.48 -12.22 -1.35
CA LYS A 10 -4.91 -11.49 -2.55
C LYS A 10 -4.18 -10.16 -2.69
N ILE A 11 -4.03 -9.44 -1.59
CA ILE A 11 -3.34 -8.14 -1.59
C ILE A 11 -1.85 -8.32 -1.91
N VAL A 12 -1.21 -9.33 -1.36
CA VAL A 12 0.20 -9.63 -1.67
C VAL A 12 0.36 -9.93 -3.15
N PHE A 13 -0.47 -10.78 -3.72
CA PHE A 13 -0.44 -11.12 -5.14
C PHE A 13 -0.65 -9.87 -6.01
N TRP A 14 -1.63 -9.06 -5.68
CA TRP A 14 -1.95 -7.83 -6.38
C TRP A 14 -0.80 -6.82 -6.31
N GLY A 15 -0.14 -6.72 -5.17
CA GLY A 15 1.02 -5.86 -5.01
C GLY A 15 2.19 -6.30 -5.89
N MET A 16 2.42 -7.61 -5.99
CA MET A 16 3.46 -8.16 -6.86
C MET A 16 3.20 -7.83 -8.32
N GLU A 17 1.95 -7.92 -8.78
CA GLU A 17 1.59 -7.54 -10.15
C GLU A 17 1.83 -6.06 -10.43
N ARG A 18 1.76 -5.22 -9.41
CA ARG A 18 2.00 -3.78 -9.52
C ARG A 18 3.47 -3.40 -9.33
N GLY A 19 4.36 -4.38 -9.24
CA GLY A 19 5.78 -4.16 -9.09
C GLY A 19 6.22 -3.87 -7.66
N ILE A 20 5.34 -4.07 -6.69
CA ILE A 20 5.69 -3.97 -5.26
C ILE A 20 6.20 -5.35 -4.85
N THR A 21 7.48 -5.45 -4.51
CA THR A 21 8.09 -6.74 -4.24
C THR A 21 8.00 -7.12 -2.77
N VAL A 22 7.74 -8.42 -2.51
CA VAL A 22 7.72 -8.99 -1.17
C VAL A 22 9.11 -8.96 -0.54
N ASN A 23 10.14 -9.11 -1.36
CA ASN A 23 11.53 -9.19 -0.91
C ASN A 23 12.19 -7.82 -0.80
N GLY A 24 11.40 -6.76 -0.79
CA GLY A 24 11.91 -5.41 -0.63
C GLY A 24 12.48 -5.21 0.76
N ASN A 25 13.51 -4.37 0.84
CA ASN A 25 14.12 -3.96 2.09
C ASN A 25 13.08 -3.22 2.93
N PRO A 26 12.88 -3.58 4.21
CA PRO A 26 11.87 -2.92 5.05
C PRO A 26 12.04 -1.40 5.16
N GLU A 27 13.28 -0.93 5.21
CA GLU A 27 13.54 0.51 5.27
C GLU A 27 13.07 1.21 3.99
N THR A 28 13.30 0.61 2.84
CA THR A 28 12.84 1.15 1.55
C THR A 28 11.31 1.17 1.50
N GLN A 29 10.66 0.12 1.97
CA GLN A 29 9.20 0.05 2.02
C GLN A 29 8.64 1.10 2.97
N ALA A 30 9.29 1.32 4.11
CA ALA A 30 8.87 2.36 5.06
C ALA A 30 8.97 3.76 4.45
N LEU A 31 10.04 4.04 3.69
CA LEU A 31 10.20 5.31 2.99
C LEU A 31 9.12 5.48 1.91
N LYS A 32 8.78 4.42 1.21
CA LYS A 32 7.71 4.43 0.22
C LYS A 32 6.37 4.73 0.89
N LEU A 33 6.11 4.13 2.04
CA LEU A 33 4.90 4.38 2.81
C LEU A 33 4.79 5.85 3.23
N ALA A 34 5.90 6.44 3.68
CA ALA A 34 5.93 7.86 4.05
C ALA A 34 5.62 8.75 2.85
N SER A 35 6.15 8.42 1.67
CA SER A 35 5.88 9.14 0.43
C SER A 35 4.39 9.07 0.06
N GLU A 36 3.79 7.87 0.15
CA GLU A 36 2.37 7.68 -0.12
C GLU A 36 1.49 8.47 0.85
N LEU A 37 1.89 8.53 2.12
CA LEU A 37 1.18 9.34 3.11
C LEU A 37 1.19 10.82 2.74
N GLY A 38 2.33 11.32 2.27
CA GLY A 38 2.43 12.71 1.80
C GLY A 38 1.50 12.98 0.62
N GLU A 39 1.44 12.07 -0.33
CA GLU A 39 0.54 12.18 -1.48
C GLU A 39 -0.92 12.17 -1.04
N LEU A 40 -1.28 11.26 -0.12
CA LEU A 40 -2.62 11.19 0.42
C LEU A 40 -3.03 12.51 1.09
N ALA A 41 -2.17 13.04 1.93
CA ALA A 41 -2.44 14.31 2.62
C ALA A 41 -2.63 15.46 1.62
N ASP A 42 -1.81 15.52 0.59
CA ASP A 42 -1.90 16.55 -0.45
C ASP A 42 -3.19 16.41 -1.24
N ASN A 43 -3.55 15.20 -1.63
CA ASN A 43 -4.77 14.95 -2.39
C ASN A 43 -6.03 15.29 -1.58
N ILE A 44 -6.06 14.96 -0.29
CA ILE A 44 -7.17 15.32 0.58
C ILE A 44 -7.26 16.85 0.70
N ALA A 45 -6.14 17.52 0.93
CA ALA A 45 -6.12 18.97 1.08
C ALA A 45 -6.62 19.69 -0.16
N LYS A 46 -6.40 19.11 -1.34
CA LYS A 46 -6.80 19.68 -2.63
C LYS A 46 -8.15 19.17 -3.14
N GLY A 47 -8.85 18.36 -2.35
CA GLY A 47 -10.14 17.81 -2.73
C GLY A 47 -10.10 16.74 -3.80
N ARG A 48 -8.95 16.11 -4.03
CA ARG A 48 -8.78 15.05 -5.02
C ARG A 48 -9.10 13.70 -4.39
N TYR A 49 -10.37 13.46 -4.11
CA TYR A 49 -10.78 12.30 -3.30
C TYR A 49 -10.61 10.97 -4.00
N GLU A 50 -10.76 10.91 -5.32
CA GLU A 50 -10.52 9.66 -6.06
C GLU A 50 -9.04 9.27 -6.02
N ALA A 51 -8.14 10.24 -6.20
CA ALA A 51 -6.71 9.98 -6.07
C ALA A 51 -6.36 9.59 -4.63
N ALA A 52 -7.00 10.20 -3.64
CA ALA A 52 -6.80 9.85 -2.23
C ALA A 52 -7.19 8.39 -1.95
N LYS A 53 -8.26 7.89 -2.55
CA LYS A 53 -8.66 6.48 -2.41
C LYS A 53 -7.58 5.55 -2.96
N ASP A 54 -7.00 5.89 -4.11
CA ASP A 54 -5.92 5.11 -4.70
C ASP A 54 -4.70 5.10 -3.78
N ASP A 55 -4.36 6.24 -3.19
CA ASP A 55 -3.26 6.34 -2.24
C ASP A 55 -3.50 5.45 -1.02
N ILE A 56 -4.72 5.42 -0.50
CA ILE A 56 -5.08 4.55 0.64
C ILE A 56 -4.86 3.07 0.26
N GLY A 57 -5.32 2.68 -0.92
CA GLY A 57 -5.12 1.31 -1.39
C GLY A 57 -3.65 0.95 -1.49
N ASP A 58 -2.84 1.83 -2.06
CA ASP A 58 -1.40 1.61 -2.19
C ASP A 58 -0.71 1.50 -0.84
N MET A 59 -1.13 2.31 0.15
CA MET A 59 -0.59 2.24 1.50
C MET A 59 -0.92 0.91 2.18
N ILE A 60 -2.14 0.41 1.99
CA ILE A 60 -2.54 -0.88 2.54
C ILE A 60 -1.66 -1.99 1.98
N VAL A 61 -1.41 -1.97 0.67
CA VAL A 61 -0.55 -2.96 0.02
C VAL A 61 0.87 -2.90 0.61
N VAL A 62 1.43 -1.71 0.74
CA VAL A 62 2.78 -1.55 1.31
C VAL A 62 2.83 -2.06 2.75
N LEU A 63 1.81 -1.74 3.57
CA LEU A 63 1.76 -2.19 4.96
C LEU A 63 1.73 -3.72 5.04
N ILE A 64 0.94 -4.37 4.19
CA ILE A 64 0.88 -5.83 4.17
C ILE A 64 2.22 -6.43 3.73
N MET A 65 2.86 -5.83 2.72
CA MET A 65 4.17 -6.28 2.26
C MET A 65 5.24 -6.17 3.36
N ILE A 66 5.21 -5.10 4.15
CA ILE A 66 6.13 -4.93 5.28
C ILE A 66 5.87 -6.02 6.33
N ALA A 67 4.61 -6.37 6.57
CA ALA A 67 4.21 -7.34 7.59
C ALA A 67 4.58 -8.78 7.22
N GLU A 68 4.79 -9.07 5.94
CA GLU A 68 5.23 -10.39 5.51
C GLU A 68 6.66 -10.66 5.96
#